data_eff2eb2a742a310b234cc1c91604fc60
#
_entry.id   eff2eb2a742a310b234cc1c91604fc60
#
_cell.length_a   1.000
_cell.length_b   1.000
_cell.length_c   1.000
_cell.angle_alpha   90.00
_cell.angle_beta   90.00
_cell.angle_gamma   90.00
#
_symmetry.space_group_name_H-M   'P 1'
#
loop_
_entity.id
_entity.type
_entity.pdbx_description
1 polymer ?
#
loop_
_entity_poly.entity_id
_entity_poly.type
_entity_poly.pdbx_seq_one_letter_code
_entity_poly.pdbx_strand_id
1 'polypeptide(L)'
;MCSSDLADVLMAFDQSEGIRNLPYLREGGTFVVNVHDDAAFRNERLAGYLSSRGIDVCRFAGYDILDAHMKGNYLFLNVLILGAASGMGIPGLERDLVVKALEELAPPKHLEANLRVFELGLSASGR
;
A
#
# COMPACT_ATOMS: atom_id res chain seq x y z
N MET A 1 -21.79 11.32 7.90
CA MET A 1 -20.77 10.51 8.58
C MET A 1 -19.96 11.37 9.51
N CYS A 2 -19.79 10.92 10.75
CA CYS A 2 -18.96 11.62 11.73
C CYS A 2 -17.47 11.41 11.38
N SER A 3 -16.62 12.40 11.66
CA SER A 3 -15.18 12.32 11.38
C SER A 3 -14.51 11.14 12.11
N SER A 4 -15.05 10.72 13.26
CA SER A 4 -14.52 9.57 14.01
C SER A 4 -14.75 8.23 13.29
N ASP A 5 -15.62 8.20 12.28
CA ASP A 5 -15.91 7.00 11.50
C ASP A 5 -14.98 6.85 10.29
N LEU A 6 -14.11 7.83 10.05
CA LEU A 6 -13.21 7.82 8.91
C LEU A 6 -11.92 7.08 9.23
N ALA A 7 -11.36 6.42 8.22
CA ALA A 7 -10.10 5.71 8.35
C ALA A 7 -8.91 6.67 8.28
N ASP A 8 -7.85 6.32 8.99
CA ASP A 8 -6.57 7.05 8.92
C ASP A 8 -5.75 6.61 7.71
N VAL A 9 -5.89 5.35 7.32
CA VAL A 9 -5.13 4.73 6.24
C VAL A 9 -6.07 3.88 5.40
N LEU A 10 -5.96 3.99 4.09
CA LEU A 10 -6.66 3.13 3.14
C LEU A 10 -5.62 2.39 2.32
N MET A 11 -5.57 1.07 2.46
CA MET A 11 -4.72 0.21 1.66
C MET A 11 -5.58 -0.54 0.66
N ALA A 12 -5.31 -0.36 -0.63
CA ALA A 12 -6.15 -0.91 -1.67
C ALA A 12 -5.36 -1.82 -2.61
N PHE A 13 -5.77 -3.08 -2.70
CA PHE A 13 -5.20 -4.04 -3.64
C PHE A 13 -5.61 -3.74 -5.08
N ASP A 14 -6.75 -3.09 -5.27
CA ASP A 14 -7.28 -2.71 -6.57
C ASP A 14 -7.56 -1.21 -6.59
N GLN A 15 -7.06 -0.54 -7.63
CA GLN A 15 -7.18 0.92 -7.73
C GLN A 15 -8.63 1.40 -7.83
N SER A 16 -9.47 0.69 -8.55
CA SER A 16 -10.88 1.09 -8.71
C SER A 16 -11.62 1.03 -7.38
N GLU A 17 -11.41 -0.05 -6.62
CA GLU A 17 -12.00 -0.20 -5.29
C GLU A 17 -11.44 0.84 -4.33
N GLY A 18 -10.13 1.11 -4.41
CA GLY A 18 -9.49 2.12 -3.58
C GLY A 18 -10.09 3.51 -3.83
N ILE A 19 -10.18 3.90 -5.08
CA ILE A 19 -10.74 5.21 -5.45
C ILE A 19 -12.19 5.32 -4.98
N ARG A 20 -12.97 4.26 -5.16
CA ARG A 20 -14.37 4.23 -4.73
C ARG A 20 -14.53 4.45 -3.22
N ASN A 21 -13.55 4.01 -2.44
CA ASN A 21 -13.60 4.08 -0.98
C ASN A 21 -12.89 5.31 -0.40
N LEU A 22 -12.36 6.20 -1.23
CA LEU A 22 -11.72 7.42 -0.75
C LEU A 22 -12.60 8.27 0.16
N PRO A 23 -13.94 8.34 -0.02
CA PRO A 23 -14.78 9.09 0.91
C PRO A 23 -14.68 8.64 2.37
N TYR A 24 -14.24 7.40 2.60
CA TYR A 24 -14.07 6.86 3.96
C TYR A 24 -12.70 7.15 4.57
N LEU A 25 -11.79 7.75 3.79
CA LEU A 25 -10.47 8.14 4.26
C LEU A 25 -10.54 9.59 4.76
N ARG A 26 -10.03 9.82 5.98
CA ARG A 26 -10.04 11.16 6.56
C ARG A 26 -9.15 12.13 5.79
N GLU A 27 -9.42 13.41 5.96
CA GLU A 27 -8.54 14.48 5.49
C GLU A 27 -7.16 14.31 6.14
N GLY A 28 -6.10 14.46 5.37
CA GLY A 28 -4.73 14.24 5.84
C GLY A 28 -4.36 12.78 6.02
N GLY A 29 -5.22 11.84 5.58
CA GLY A 29 -4.95 10.42 5.68
C GLY A 29 -3.94 9.93 4.64
N THR A 30 -3.64 8.63 4.69
CA THR A 30 -2.69 7.99 3.78
C THR A 30 -3.40 6.96 2.90
N PHE A 31 -3.15 7.05 1.60
CA PHE A 31 -3.74 6.14 0.61
C PHE A 31 -2.62 5.34 -0.06
N VAL A 32 -2.56 4.04 0.22
CA VAL A 32 -1.58 3.11 -0.36
C VAL A 32 -2.32 2.23 -1.35
N VAL A 33 -1.97 2.31 -2.62
CA VAL A 33 -2.79 1.69 -3.66
C VAL A 33 -1.95 0.98 -4.71
N ASN A 34 -2.35 -0.25 -5.02
CA ASN A 34 -1.80 -1.01 -6.13
C ASN A 34 -2.42 -0.51 -7.43
N VAL A 35 -1.58 -0.05 -8.35
CA VAL A 35 -2.00 0.55 -9.62
C VAL A 35 -1.61 -0.36 -10.78
N HIS A 36 -2.57 -0.70 -11.63
CA HIS A 36 -2.33 -1.45 -12.85
C HIS A 36 -2.53 -0.58 -14.11
N ASP A 37 -3.15 0.58 -13.95
CA ASP A 37 -3.39 1.53 -15.03
C ASP A 37 -3.32 2.95 -14.48
N ASP A 38 -2.29 3.69 -14.87
CA ASP A 38 -2.06 5.07 -14.40
C ASP A 38 -3.11 6.07 -14.90
N ALA A 39 -3.92 5.72 -15.89
CA ALA A 39 -4.87 6.66 -16.49
C ALA A 39 -5.81 7.28 -15.46
N ALA A 40 -6.27 6.49 -14.48
CA ALA A 40 -7.16 6.98 -13.44
C ALA A 40 -6.52 8.12 -12.62
N PHE A 41 -5.22 8.04 -12.38
CA PHE A 41 -4.49 9.04 -11.58
C PHE A 41 -4.09 10.28 -12.38
N ARG A 42 -4.28 10.25 -13.69
CA ARG A 42 -4.14 11.45 -14.54
C ARG A 42 -5.41 12.28 -14.60
N ASN A 43 -6.48 11.78 -13.99
CA ASN A 43 -7.76 12.48 -13.93
C ASN A 43 -7.64 13.69 -13.01
N GLU A 44 -7.95 14.88 -13.52
CA GLU A 44 -7.82 16.12 -12.76
C GLU A 44 -8.76 16.20 -11.56
N ARG A 45 -9.93 15.59 -11.63
CA ARG A 45 -10.91 15.58 -10.53
C ARG A 45 -10.35 14.77 -9.36
N LEU A 46 -9.76 13.61 -9.65
CA LEU A 46 -9.15 12.77 -8.62
C LEU A 46 -7.94 13.48 -8.01
N ALA A 47 -7.06 14.04 -8.84
CA ALA A 47 -5.89 14.76 -8.38
C ALA A 47 -6.29 15.94 -7.48
N GLY A 48 -7.32 16.69 -7.88
CA GLY A 48 -7.84 17.79 -7.09
C GLY A 48 -8.43 17.36 -5.77
N TYR A 49 -9.16 16.24 -5.77
CA TYR A 49 -9.73 15.69 -4.54
C TYR A 49 -8.62 15.32 -3.54
N LEU A 50 -7.63 14.57 -4.01
CA LEU A 50 -6.53 14.12 -3.15
C LEU A 50 -5.73 15.32 -2.60
N SER A 51 -5.44 16.28 -3.46
CA SER A 51 -4.69 17.48 -3.08
C SER A 51 -5.45 18.34 -2.08
N SER A 52 -6.75 18.59 -2.34
CA SER A 52 -7.56 19.46 -1.47
C SER A 52 -7.77 18.87 -0.09
N ARG A 53 -7.75 17.56 0.05
CA ARG A 53 -7.89 16.89 1.33
C ARG A 53 -6.55 16.56 1.99
N GLY A 54 -5.43 16.93 1.36
CA GLY A 54 -4.11 16.70 1.91
C GLY A 54 -3.77 15.23 2.08
N ILE A 55 -4.27 14.37 1.20
CA ILE A 55 -4.04 12.92 1.29
C ILE A 55 -2.63 12.59 0.79
N ASP A 56 -1.89 11.84 1.61
CA ASP A 56 -0.56 11.34 1.28
C ASP A 56 -0.73 10.04 0.49
N VAL A 57 -0.27 10.02 -0.76
CA VAL A 57 -0.53 8.90 -1.68
C VAL A 57 0.75 8.13 -1.97
N CYS A 58 0.69 6.81 -1.84
CA CYS A 58 1.69 5.89 -2.35
C CYS A 58 1.06 5.02 -3.44
N ARG A 59 1.48 5.21 -4.68
CA ARG A 59 1.07 4.38 -5.81
C ARG A 59 2.21 3.43 -6.16
N PHE A 60 1.92 2.14 -6.26
CA PHE A 60 2.94 1.16 -6.64
C PHE A 60 2.37 0.20 -7.68
N ALA A 61 3.22 -0.24 -8.60
CA ALA A 61 2.84 -1.17 -9.67
C ALA A 61 3.10 -2.60 -9.18
N GLY A 62 2.21 -3.12 -8.33
CA GLY A 62 2.42 -4.37 -7.64
C GLY A 62 2.59 -5.57 -8.55
N TYR A 63 1.78 -5.66 -9.60
CA TYR A 63 1.89 -6.78 -10.54
C TYR A 63 3.21 -6.76 -11.30
N ASP A 64 3.67 -5.57 -11.72
CA ASP A 64 4.95 -5.44 -12.41
C ASP A 64 6.12 -5.82 -11.51
N ILE A 65 6.06 -5.41 -10.24
CA ILE A 65 7.09 -5.74 -9.25
C ILE A 65 7.15 -7.25 -9.03
N LEU A 66 5.99 -7.89 -8.86
CA LEU A 66 5.93 -9.33 -8.63
C LEU A 66 6.33 -10.12 -9.86
N ASP A 67 5.99 -9.64 -11.07
CA ASP A 67 6.43 -10.26 -12.30
C ASP A 67 7.97 -10.23 -12.42
N ALA A 68 8.57 -9.09 -12.09
CA ALA A 68 10.01 -8.89 -12.23
C ALA A 68 10.82 -9.67 -11.19
N HIS A 69 10.31 -9.80 -9.97
CA HIS A 69 11.09 -10.30 -8.83
C HIS A 69 10.62 -11.64 -8.26
N MET A 70 9.32 -11.97 -8.43
CA MET A 70 8.72 -13.15 -7.80
C MET A 70 8.03 -14.06 -8.82
N LYS A 71 8.43 -13.99 -10.08
CA LYS A 71 7.90 -14.85 -11.16
C LYS A 71 6.38 -14.78 -11.28
N GLY A 72 5.82 -13.59 -11.04
CA GLY A 72 4.38 -13.37 -11.15
C GLY A 72 3.53 -14.03 -10.07
N ASN A 73 4.11 -14.34 -8.93
CA ASN A 73 3.35 -14.90 -7.82
C ASN A 73 2.59 -13.78 -7.09
N TYR A 74 1.35 -13.56 -7.51
CA TYR A 74 0.52 -12.46 -6.98
C TYR A 74 -0.04 -12.73 -5.58
N LEU A 75 0.18 -13.92 -5.03
CA LEU A 75 -0.18 -14.21 -3.63
C LEU A 75 0.64 -13.35 -2.66
N PHE A 76 1.78 -12.85 -3.11
CA PHE A 76 2.62 -11.95 -2.30
C PHE A 76 2.15 -10.49 -2.30
N LEU A 77 1.07 -10.16 -2.99
CA LEU A 77 0.60 -8.78 -3.07
C LEU A 77 0.28 -8.20 -1.69
N ASN A 78 -0.24 -9.02 -0.78
CA ASN A 78 -0.56 -8.60 0.59
C ASN A 78 0.69 -8.16 1.36
N VAL A 79 1.80 -8.88 1.22
CA VAL A 79 3.05 -8.50 1.90
C VAL A 79 3.69 -7.30 1.21
N LEU A 80 3.55 -7.21 -0.10
CA LEU A 80 4.07 -6.08 -0.87
C LEU A 80 3.41 -4.77 -0.46
N ILE A 81 2.08 -4.75 -0.33
CA ILE A 81 1.37 -3.53 0.09
C ILE A 81 1.71 -3.17 1.53
N LEU A 82 1.92 -4.18 2.37
CA LEU A 82 2.34 -3.95 3.74
C LEU A 82 3.71 -3.26 3.79
N GLY A 83 4.64 -3.67 2.91
CA GLY A 83 5.93 -3.00 2.76
C GLY A 83 5.80 -1.57 2.30
N ALA A 84 4.96 -1.32 1.30
CA ALA A 84 4.71 0.04 0.82
C ALA A 84 4.12 0.92 1.92
N ALA A 85 3.16 0.40 2.68
CA ALA A 85 2.56 1.11 3.81
C ALA A 85 3.59 1.42 4.90
N SER A 86 4.43 0.44 5.23
CA SER A 86 5.52 0.64 6.20
C SER A 86 6.44 1.79 5.76
N GLY A 87 6.79 1.82 4.48
CA GLY A 87 7.64 2.86 3.91
C GLY A 87 7.01 4.26 3.96
N MET A 88 5.70 4.35 4.09
CA MET A 88 4.99 5.64 4.23
C MET A 88 5.05 6.21 5.64
N GLY A 89 5.67 5.51 6.58
CA GLY A 89 5.83 6.01 7.94
C GLY A 89 4.58 5.89 8.79
N ILE A 90 3.72 4.92 8.51
CA ILE A 90 2.48 4.73 9.25
C ILE A 90 2.80 4.23 10.66
N PRO A 91 2.31 4.91 11.72
CA PRO A 91 2.53 4.45 13.10
C PRO A 91 2.00 3.02 13.31
N GLY A 92 2.80 2.18 13.93
CA GLY A 92 2.47 0.78 14.16
C GLY A 92 2.94 -0.16 13.06
N LEU A 93 3.37 0.38 11.92
CA LEU A 93 3.90 -0.42 10.80
C LEU A 93 5.38 -0.17 10.56
N GLU A 94 6.11 0.21 11.61
CA GLU A 94 7.56 0.40 11.52
C GLU A 94 8.22 -0.90 11.05
N ARG A 95 9.28 -0.76 10.26
CA ARG A 95 9.97 -1.88 9.63
C ARG A 95 10.30 -3.00 10.62
N ASP A 96 10.88 -2.65 11.74
CA ASP A 96 11.31 -3.66 12.73
C ASP A 96 10.14 -4.43 13.33
N LEU A 97 9.02 -3.76 13.54
CA LEU A 97 7.81 -4.40 14.07
C LEU A 97 7.21 -5.38 13.05
N VAL A 98 7.15 -4.97 11.78
CA VAL A 98 6.59 -5.83 10.74
C VAL A 98 7.50 -7.02 10.47
N VAL A 99 8.81 -6.80 10.41
CA VAL A 99 9.78 -7.90 10.23
C VAL A 99 9.64 -8.91 11.36
N LYS A 100 9.55 -8.45 12.61
CA LYS A 100 9.35 -9.33 13.75
C LYS A 100 8.07 -10.14 13.66
N ALA A 101 6.98 -9.50 13.24
CA ALA A 101 5.70 -10.17 13.04
C ALA A 101 5.80 -11.25 11.96
N LEU A 102 6.47 -10.95 10.85
CA LEU A 102 6.68 -11.93 9.77
C LEU A 102 7.51 -13.11 10.27
N GLU A 103 8.56 -12.85 11.06
CA GLU A 103 9.39 -13.91 11.62
C GLU A 103 8.58 -14.83 12.55
N GLU A 104 7.63 -14.27 13.30
CA GLU A 104 6.80 -15.05 14.23
C GLU A 104 5.65 -15.78 13.55
N LEU A 105 5.07 -15.19 12.50
CA LEU A 105 3.80 -15.67 11.92
C LEU A 105 3.95 -16.41 10.60
N ALA A 106 4.97 -16.09 9.79
CA ALA A 106 5.14 -16.74 8.50
C ALA A 106 5.67 -18.16 8.65
N PRO A 107 5.19 -19.12 7.85
CA PRO A 107 5.80 -20.45 7.84
C PRO A 107 7.29 -20.36 7.52
N PRO A 108 8.16 -21.11 8.23
CA PRO A 108 9.61 -21.00 8.02
C PRO A 108 10.06 -21.13 6.57
N LYS A 109 9.42 -22.00 5.79
CA LYS A 109 9.78 -22.21 4.39
C LYS A 109 9.44 -21.01 3.49
N HIS A 110 8.59 -20.09 3.96
CA HIS A 110 8.18 -18.92 3.19
C HIS A 110 8.72 -17.61 3.76
N LEU A 111 9.42 -17.68 4.88
CA LEU A 111 9.88 -16.47 5.58
C LEU A 111 10.80 -15.62 4.71
N GLU A 112 11.80 -16.24 4.08
CA GLU A 112 12.76 -15.51 3.24
C GLU A 112 12.06 -14.77 2.11
N ALA A 113 11.13 -15.44 1.41
CA ALA A 113 10.38 -14.84 0.33
C ALA A 113 9.51 -13.69 0.82
N ASN A 114 8.84 -13.85 1.97
CA ASN A 114 8.03 -12.79 2.56
C ASN A 114 8.86 -11.57 2.94
N LEU A 115 10.04 -11.79 3.53
CA LEU A 115 10.93 -10.69 3.89
C LEU A 115 11.42 -9.94 2.65
N ARG A 116 11.74 -10.67 1.58
CA ARG A 116 12.16 -10.07 0.33
C ARG A 116 11.05 -9.21 -0.28
N VAL A 117 9.82 -9.73 -0.31
CA VAL A 117 8.68 -8.98 -0.85
C VAL A 117 8.40 -7.73 0.00
N PHE A 118 8.49 -7.86 1.31
CA PHE A 118 8.35 -6.70 2.20
C PHE A 118 9.36 -5.61 1.86
N GLU A 119 10.63 -5.97 1.65
CA GLU A 119 11.67 -5.01 1.26
C GLU A 119 11.38 -4.37 -0.10
N LEU A 120 10.83 -5.14 -1.06
CA LEU A 120 10.41 -4.59 -2.35
C LEU A 120 9.32 -3.54 -2.17
N GLY A 121 8.39 -3.79 -1.26
CA GLY A 121 7.33 -2.84 -0.92
C GLY A 121 7.89 -1.56 -0.30
N LEU A 122 8.84 -1.69 0.63
CA LEU A 122 9.51 -0.53 1.22
C LEU A 122 10.14 0.34 0.13
N SER A 123 10.83 -0.28 -0.82
CA SER A 123 11.45 0.44 -1.95
C SER A 123 10.40 1.13 -2.81
N ALA A 124 9.25 0.50 -3.01
CA ALA A 124 8.18 1.04 -3.84
C ALA A 124 7.53 2.29 -3.24
N SER A 125 7.66 2.50 -1.92
CA SER A 125 7.11 3.68 -1.27
C SER A 125 7.81 4.97 -1.69
N GLY A 126 9.02 4.89 -2.23
CA GLY A 126 9.81 6.04 -2.63
C GLY A 126 10.45 6.79 -1.47
N ARG A 127 10.48 6.19 -0.31
CA ARG A 127 11.01 6.82 0.91
C ARG A 127 12.12 6.02 1.58
#